data_90b39a2eb298b1a3572271ac70b6a862
#
_entry.id   90b39a2eb298b1a3572271ac70b6a862
#
_cell.length_a   1.000
_cell.length_b   1.000
_cell.length_c   1.000
_cell.angle_alpha   90.00
_cell.angle_beta   90.00
_cell.angle_gamma   90.00
#
_symmetry.space_group_name_H-M   'P 1'
#
loop_
_entity.id
_entity.type
_entity.pdbx_description
1 polymer ?
#
loop_
_entity_poly.entity_id
_entity_poly.type
_entity_poly.pdbx_seq_one_letter_code
_entity_poly.pdbx_strand_id
1 'polypeptide(L)'
;MDVSNLPSLVTRLKSMVVAGLLLACAAGAQAAGCPALLDRSMPRLQDEKPQTLCQYSGKVVVVVNTASYCGFTSQYKGLEALYARYQDRGLVVLGFPSNDFGSQEPGSNQEIASFCTSTFGVKFPMFTKTRVSTSAGADVNPLYAELRKATGSAPRWNFHKYVIARDGTTVESYSALTAPDDNAFIERIEKLLAMP
;
A
#
# COMPACT_ATOMS: atom_id res chain seq x y z
N MET A 1 88.03 -48.71 2.52
CA MET A 1 87.07 -49.57 3.20
C MET A 1 86.01 -48.66 3.69
N ASP A 2 85.09 -48.73 3.20
CA ASP A 2 83.73 -48.37 2.79
C ASP A 2 82.87 -47.87 3.95
N VAL A 3 82.46 -46.72 3.85
CA VAL A 3 81.46 -46.12 4.74
C VAL A 3 80.38 -45.47 3.88
N SER A 4 79.34 -46.20 3.64
CA SER A 4 78.19 -45.79 2.94
C SER A 4 76.95 -46.07 3.82
N ASN A 5 76.12 -45.10 3.91
CA ASN A 5 74.69 -45.11 4.19
C ASN A 5 74.19 -44.46 5.48
N LEU A 6 73.87 -43.17 5.33
CA LEU A 6 72.83 -42.56 6.17
C LEU A 6 71.55 -42.34 5.32
N PRO A 7 70.42 -42.82 5.74
CA PRO A 7 69.15 -42.39 5.11
C PRO A 7 68.66 -41.07 5.62
N SER A 8 68.40 -40.19 4.65
CA SER A 8 67.79 -38.87 4.84
C SER A 8 66.34 -39.01 5.36
N LEU A 9 66.10 -38.43 6.53
CA LEU A 9 64.72 -38.24 7.06
C LEU A 9 64.04 -37.06 6.34
N VAL A 10 63.21 -37.38 5.35
CA VAL A 10 62.34 -36.37 4.72
C VAL A 10 61.12 -36.23 5.57
N THR A 11 61.05 -35.14 6.34
CA THR A 11 59.91 -34.74 7.12
C THR A 11 58.80 -34.25 6.17
N ARG A 12 57.79 -35.07 5.98
CA ARG A 12 56.57 -34.66 5.27
C ARG A 12 55.74 -33.75 6.13
N LEU A 13 55.77 -32.44 5.84
CA LEU A 13 54.86 -31.44 6.39
C LEU A 13 53.49 -31.61 5.69
N LYS A 14 52.54 -32.20 6.42
CA LYS A 14 51.15 -32.29 5.94
C LYS A 14 50.51 -30.92 6.11
N SER A 15 50.32 -30.21 5.01
CA SER A 15 49.46 -29.01 4.94
C SER A 15 48.00 -29.41 5.20
N MET A 16 47.49 -29.13 6.34
CA MET A 16 46.05 -29.16 6.61
C MET A 16 45.40 -27.91 5.99
N VAL A 17 44.76 -28.11 4.84
CA VAL A 17 43.87 -27.11 4.26
C VAL A 17 42.57 -27.16 5.06
N VAL A 18 42.39 -26.19 5.95
CA VAL A 18 41.09 -25.96 6.63
C VAL A 18 40.19 -25.27 5.62
N ALA A 19 39.36 -26.04 4.95
CA ALA A 19 38.27 -25.51 4.14
C ALA A 19 37.18 -24.94 5.08
N GLY A 20 37.23 -23.64 5.35
CA GLY A 20 36.17 -22.91 6.04
C GLY A 20 34.93 -22.86 5.17
N LEU A 21 33.93 -23.67 5.50
CA LEU A 21 32.60 -23.65 4.90
C LEU A 21 31.86 -22.39 5.39
N LEU A 22 31.92 -21.30 4.61
CA LEU A 22 31.08 -20.12 4.81
C LEU A 22 29.64 -20.51 4.47
N LEU A 23 28.85 -20.89 5.49
CA LEU A 23 27.38 -20.94 5.35
C LEU A 23 26.88 -19.50 5.18
N ALA A 24 26.69 -19.07 3.96
CA ALA A 24 25.91 -17.89 3.65
C ALA A 24 24.45 -18.20 4.01
N CYS A 25 24.00 -17.74 5.18
CA CYS A 25 22.58 -17.66 5.51
C CYS A 25 21.96 -16.67 4.52
N ALA A 26 21.51 -17.14 3.38
CA ALA A 26 20.56 -16.43 2.56
C ALA A 26 19.27 -16.33 3.41
N ALA A 27 19.09 -15.22 4.10
CA ALA A 27 17.79 -14.85 4.66
C ALA A 27 16.86 -14.71 3.46
N GLY A 28 16.14 -15.77 3.12
CA GLY A 28 15.08 -15.74 2.14
C GLY A 28 14.05 -14.73 2.63
N ALA A 29 13.95 -13.59 1.97
CA ALA A 29 12.81 -12.71 2.13
C ALA A 29 11.58 -13.55 1.74
N GLN A 30 10.91 -14.11 2.74
CA GLN A 30 9.60 -14.70 2.53
C GLN A 30 8.73 -13.59 1.97
N ALA A 31 8.23 -13.76 0.76
CA ALA A 31 7.22 -12.90 0.21
C ALA A 31 6.06 -12.91 1.23
N ALA A 32 5.87 -11.80 1.93
CA ALA A 32 4.78 -11.67 2.88
C ALA A 32 3.49 -11.98 2.12
N GLY A 33 2.73 -12.97 2.61
CA GLY A 33 1.45 -13.31 2.01
C GLY A 33 0.55 -12.07 1.93
N CYS A 34 -0.46 -12.11 1.08
CA CYS A 34 -1.38 -10.98 0.95
C CYS A 34 -2.04 -10.66 2.30
N PRO A 35 -1.91 -9.43 2.83
CA PRO A 35 -2.61 -9.04 4.05
C PRO A 35 -4.12 -9.18 3.88
N ALA A 36 -4.84 -9.64 4.91
CA ALA A 36 -6.28 -9.89 4.85
C ALA A 36 -7.11 -8.67 4.39
N LEU A 37 -6.69 -7.45 4.72
CA LEU A 37 -7.31 -6.21 4.23
C LEU A 37 -7.19 -6.05 2.71
N LEU A 38 -6.11 -6.53 2.11
CA LEU A 38 -5.82 -6.39 0.68
C LEU A 38 -6.13 -7.66 -0.12
N ASP A 39 -6.47 -8.79 0.54
CA ASP A 39 -6.81 -10.04 -0.13
C ASP A 39 -8.23 -10.00 -0.71
N ARG A 40 -8.36 -9.14 -1.71
CA ARG A 40 -9.62 -8.92 -2.44
C ARG A 40 -9.37 -8.31 -3.81
N SER A 41 -10.34 -8.47 -4.70
CA SER A 41 -10.33 -7.88 -6.03
C SER A 41 -11.45 -6.85 -6.13
N MET A 42 -11.14 -5.70 -6.74
CA MET A 42 -12.07 -4.60 -6.96
C MET A 42 -12.05 -4.19 -8.43
N PRO A 43 -13.20 -3.87 -9.05
CA PRO A 43 -13.22 -3.39 -10.43
C PRO A 43 -12.61 -1.98 -10.53
N ARG A 44 -11.74 -1.75 -11.51
CA ARG A 44 -11.16 -0.42 -11.79
C ARG A 44 -12.24 0.54 -12.31
N LEU A 45 -12.09 1.82 -11.99
CA LEU A 45 -13.05 2.84 -12.43
C LEU A 45 -13.10 3.00 -13.96
N GLN A 46 -11.94 2.86 -14.63
CA GLN A 46 -11.78 3.18 -16.05
C GLN A 46 -12.39 2.16 -17.01
N ASP A 47 -12.38 0.89 -16.65
CA ASP A 47 -12.74 -0.21 -17.56
C ASP A 47 -13.46 -1.37 -16.83
N GLU A 48 -13.76 -1.20 -15.57
CA GLU A 48 -14.44 -2.14 -14.69
C GLU A 48 -13.76 -3.54 -14.61
N LYS A 49 -12.53 -3.66 -15.11
CA LYS A 49 -11.78 -4.90 -14.98
C LYS A 49 -11.34 -5.15 -13.54
N PRO A 50 -11.44 -6.38 -13.06
CA PRO A 50 -11.03 -6.71 -11.70
C PRO A 50 -9.53 -6.49 -11.52
N GLN A 51 -9.18 -5.87 -10.39
CA GLN A 51 -7.81 -5.61 -9.98
C GLN A 51 -7.61 -6.08 -8.56
N THR A 52 -6.66 -6.99 -8.34
CA THR A 52 -6.34 -7.45 -6.99
C THR A 52 -5.62 -6.37 -6.19
N LEU A 53 -6.07 -6.15 -4.94
CA LEU A 53 -5.39 -5.23 -4.04
C LEU A 53 -4.12 -5.85 -3.42
N CYS A 54 -3.92 -7.16 -3.53
CA CYS A 54 -2.69 -7.83 -3.12
C CYS A 54 -1.42 -7.25 -3.77
N GLN A 55 -1.53 -6.67 -4.96
CA GLN A 55 -0.41 -5.99 -5.63
C GLN A 55 0.15 -4.80 -4.83
N TYR A 56 -0.59 -4.33 -3.85
CA TYR A 56 -0.18 -3.23 -2.95
C TYR A 56 0.37 -3.72 -1.61
N SER A 57 0.56 -5.04 -1.43
CA SER A 57 1.20 -5.61 -0.25
C SER A 57 2.59 -4.99 -0.04
N GLY A 58 2.94 -4.68 1.22
CA GLY A 58 4.21 -4.04 1.56
C GLY A 58 4.28 -2.54 1.23
N LYS A 59 3.20 -1.94 0.73
CA LYS A 59 3.09 -0.49 0.52
C LYS A 59 2.34 0.19 1.67
N VAL A 60 2.58 1.48 1.85
CA VAL A 60 1.69 2.34 2.62
C VAL A 60 0.51 2.69 1.71
N VAL A 61 -0.71 2.34 2.14
CA VAL A 61 -1.90 2.48 1.32
C VAL A 61 -2.84 3.52 1.92
N VAL A 62 -3.13 4.58 1.18
CA VAL A 62 -4.17 5.56 1.52
C VAL A 62 -5.45 5.16 0.80
N VAL A 63 -6.48 4.77 1.55
CA VAL A 63 -7.83 4.48 1.01
C VAL A 63 -8.70 5.69 1.26
N VAL A 64 -9.33 6.24 0.22
CA VAL A 64 -10.15 7.45 0.32
C VAL A 64 -11.46 7.30 -0.44
N ASN A 65 -12.59 7.65 0.19
CA ASN A 65 -13.86 7.76 -0.51
C ASN A 65 -14.03 9.17 -1.10
N THR A 66 -14.40 9.24 -2.36
CA THR A 66 -14.38 10.49 -3.14
C THR A 66 -15.75 10.86 -3.69
N ALA A 67 -15.88 12.12 -4.08
CA ALA A 67 -17.08 12.62 -4.78
C ALA A 67 -16.74 13.83 -5.65
N SER A 68 -17.41 13.94 -6.82
CA SER A 68 -17.18 14.98 -7.83
C SER A 68 -17.81 16.34 -7.48
N TYR A 69 -18.87 16.36 -6.66
CA TYR A 69 -19.65 17.57 -6.36
C TYR A 69 -19.61 17.93 -4.87
N CYS A 70 -18.48 17.72 -4.20
CA CYS A 70 -18.29 17.97 -2.78
C CYS A 70 -17.48 19.26 -2.55
N GLY A 71 -17.71 19.96 -1.43
CA GLY A 71 -16.85 21.07 -1.03
C GLY A 71 -15.37 20.69 -0.82
N PHE A 72 -15.10 19.40 -0.60
CA PHE A 72 -13.74 18.87 -0.46
C PHE A 72 -13.15 18.30 -1.76
N THR A 73 -13.83 18.42 -2.90
CA THR A 73 -13.36 17.84 -4.19
C THR A 73 -11.98 18.35 -4.60
N SER A 74 -11.60 19.59 -4.19
CA SER A 74 -10.25 20.12 -4.39
C SER A 74 -9.14 19.27 -3.78
N GLN A 75 -9.44 18.40 -2.80
CA GLN A 75 -8.48 17.47 -2.20
C GLN A 75 -7.91 16.45 -3.20
N TYR A 76 -8.56 16.22 -4.35
CA TYR A 76 -7.96 15.41 -5.42
C TYR A 76 -6.57 15.91 -5.82
N LYS A 77 -6.36 17.24 -5.87
CA LYS A 77 -5.03 17.82 -6.19
C LYS A 77 -3.96 17.42 -5.16
N GLY A 78 -4.33 17.51 -3.88
CA GLY A 78 -3.41 17.13 -2.80
C GLY A 78 -3.14 15.63 -2.77
N LEU A 79 -4.17 14.78 -3.03
CA LEU A 79 -4.01 13.33 -3.12
C LEU A 79 -3.10 12.92 -4.28
N GLU A 80 -3.26 13.56 -5.46
CA GLU A 80 -2.41 13.31 -6.62
C GLU A 80 -0.97 13.77 -6.36
N ALA A 81 -0.79 14.95 -5.75
CA ALA A 81 0.53 15.44 -5.36
C ALA A 81 1.22 14.51 -4.34
N LEU A 82 0.48 14.03 -3.35
CA LEU A 82 0.95 13.05 -2.38
C LEU A 82 1.38 11.75 -3.07
N TYR A 83 0.54 11.23 -3.97
CA TYR A 83 0.85 10.02 -4.73
C TYR A 83 2.08 10.22 -5.61
N ALA A 84 2.14 11.28 -6.41
CA ALA A 84 3.26 11.58 -7.28
C ALA A 84 4.59 11.71 -6.51
N ARG A 85 4.55 12.32 -5.31
CA ARG A 85 5.74 12.53 -4.46
C ARG A 85 6.29 11.24 -3.87
N TYR A 86 5.42 10.29 -3.50
CA TYR A 86 5.83 9.16 -2.66
C TYR A 86 5.62 7.77 -3.30
N GLN A 87 5.07 7.66 -4.52
CA GLN A 87 4.82 6.37 -5.17
C GLN A 87 6.08 5.52 -5.31
N ASP A 88 7.22 6.13 -5.65
CA ASP A 88 8.51 5.44 -5.81
C ASP A 88 9.12 5.04 -4.45
N ARG A 89 8.61 5.61 -3.36
CA ARG A 89 8.96 5.22 -1.98
C ARG A 89 8.00 4.18 -1.40
N GLY A 90 7.01 3.74 -2.18
CA GLY A 90 6.08 2.71 -1.79
C GLY A 90 4.76 3.21 -1.22
N LEU A 91 4.34 4.45 -1.52
CA LEU A 91 2.97 4.91 -1.27
C LEU A 91 2.06 4.53 -2.43
N VAL A 92 0.82 4.20 -2.12
CA VAL A 92 -0.27 4.17 -3.09
C VAL A 92 -1.50 4.85 -2.50
N VAL A 93 -2.24 5.57 -3.35
CA VAL A 93 -3.57 6.11 -3.03
C VAL A 93 -4.59 5.28 -3.80
N LEU A 94 -5.66 4.85 -3.13
CA LEU A 94 -6.77 4.09 -3.70
C LEU A 94 -8.05 4.89 -3.53
N GLY A 95 -8.62 5.38 -4.62
CA GLY A 95 -9.83 6.18 -4.61
C GLY A 95 -11.09 5.35 -4.87
N PHE A 96 -12.11 5.58 -4.07
CA PHE A 96 -13.41 4.90 -4.14
C PHE A 96 -14.54 5.94 -4.23
N PRO A 97 -15.04 6.26 -5.42
CA PRO A 97 -16.20 7.14 -5.56
C PRO A 97 -17.40 6.60 -4.79
N SER A 98 -18.11 7.48 -4.08
CA SER A 98 -19.29 7.10 -3.32
C SER A 98 -20.38 8.18 -3.36
N ASN A 99 -21.61 7.75 -3.59
CA ASN A 99 -22.77 8.64 -3.59
C ASN A 99 -23.52 8.67 -2.23
N ASP A 100 -22.93 8.09 -1.19
CA ASP A 100 -23.59 7.93 0.11
C ASP A 100 -23.77 9.24 0.87
N PHE A 101 -22.97 10.27 0.58
CA PHE A 101 -22.97 11.52 1.31
C PHE A 101 -23.48 12.67 0.44
N GLY A 102 -24.72 13.10 0.73
CA GLY A 102 -25.34 14.23 0.05
C GLY A 102 -25.58 14.02 -1.45
N SER A 103 -25.59 12.77 -1.95
CA SER A 103 -25.74 12.44 -3.35
C SER A 103 -24.76 13.20 -4.27
N GLN A 104 -23.52 13.37 -3.78
CA GLN A 104 -22.51 14.21 -4.43
C GLN A 104 -21.63 13.44 -5.45
N GLU A 105 -21.98 12.18 -5.77
CA GLU A 105 -21.33 11.39 -6.82
C GLU A 105 -22.40 10.69 -7.71
N PRO A 106 -23.27 11.47 -8.39
CA PRO A 106 -24.37 10.88 -9.16
C PRO A 106 -23.94 10.21 -10.48
N GLY A 107 -22.77 10.60 -11.03
CA GLY A 107 -22.29 10.15 -12.33
C GLY A 107 -22.07 8.64 -12.44
N SER A 108 -22.02 8.15 -13.67
CA SER A 108 -21.55 6.80 -14.01
C SER A 108 -20.04 6.67 -13.73
N ASN A 109 -19.53 5.44 -13.67
CA ASN A 109 -18.08 5.18 -13.52
C ASN A 109 -17.27 5.88 -14.62
N GLN A 110 -17.75 5.88 -15.84
CA GLN A 110 -17.08 6.52 -16.98
C GLN A 110 -17.02 8.06 -16.85
N GLU A 111 -18.13 8.68 -16.43
CA GLU A 111 -18.18 10.13 -16.20
C GLU A 111 -17.24 10.54 -15.06
N ILE A 112 -17.24 9.78 -13.98
CA ILE A 112 -16.34 10.00 -12.83
C ILE A 112 -14.88 9.85 -13.27
N ALA A 113 -14.53 8.80 -14.02
CA ALA A 113 -13.19 8.58 -14.54
C ALA A 113 -12.71 9.76 -15.41
N SER A 114 -13.59 10.23 -16.33
CA SER A 114 -13.31 11.38 -17.17
C SER A 114 -13.11 12.65 -16.37
N PHE A 115 -13.97 12.91 -15.38
CA PHE A 115 -13.86 14.07 -14.49
C PHE A 115 -12.56 14.07 -13.69
N CYS A 116 -12.20 12.94 -13.05
CA CYS A 116 -10.98 12.82 -12.27
C CYS A 116 -9.72 13.07 -13.12
N THR A 117 -9.69 12.50 -14.34
CA THR A 117 -8.55 12.64 -15.24
C THR A 117 -8.46 14.04 -15.84
N SER A 118 -9.55 14.57 -16.38
CA SER A 118 -9.54 15.84 -17.13
C SER A 118 -9.44 17.06 -16.21
N THR A 119 -10.04 17.02 -15.01
CA THR A 119 -10.10 18.16 -14.11
C THR A 119 -8.95 18.19 -13.11
N PHE A 120 -8.53 17.02 -12.63
CA PHE A 120 -7.52 16.92 -11.55
C PHE A 120 -6.26 16.18 -11.96
N GLY A 121 -6.22 15.59 -13.17
CA GLY A 121 -5.06 14.82 -13.63
C GLY A 121 -4.77 13.58 -12.79
N VAL A 122 -5.80 12.99 -12.17
CA VAL A 122 -5.66 11.84 -11.28
C VAL A 122 -5.01 10.67 -11.99
N LYS A 123 -3.91 10.16 -11.44
CA LYS A 123 -3.16 9.00 -11.90
C LYS A 123 -3.15 7.86 -10.89
N PHE A 124 -3.43 8.16 -9.62
CA PHE A 124 -3.55 7.10 -8.63
C PHE A 124 -4.73 6.15 -8.95
N PRO A 125 -4.65 4.87 -8.55
CA PRO A 125 -5.70 3.88 -8.79
C PRO A 125 -7.07 4.31 -8.26
N MET A 126 -8.08 4.25 -9.13
CA MET A 126 -9.48 4.50 -8.80
C MET A 126 -10.31 3.24 -9.08
N PHE A 127 -11.30 3.00 -8.23
CA PHE A 127 -12.20 1.84 -8.33
C PHE A 127 -13.63 2.28 -8.61
N THR A 128 -14.48 1.35 -9.03
CA THR A 128 -15.88 1.64 -9.34
C THR A 128 -16.61 2.23 -8.14
N LYS A 129 -17.61 3.07 -8.46
CA LYS A 129 -18.47 3.68 -7.44
C LYS A 129 -19.05 2.62 -6.52
N THR A 130 -18.97 2.87 -5.22
CA THR A 130 -19.34 1.89 -4.20
C THR A 130 -19.96 2.53 -2.97
N ARG A 131 -20.54 1.72 -2.09
CA ARG A 131 -21.11 2.18 -0.84
C ARG A 131 -20.11 2.05 0.30
N VAL A 132 -19.95 3.10 1.08
CA VAL A 132 -18.94 3.18 2.15
C VAL A 132 -19.54 3.57 3.50
N SER A 133 -20.76 4.11 3.50
CA SER A 133 -21.47 4.56 4.69
C SER A 133 -22.00 3.39 5.52
N THR A 134 -22.07 3.56 6.85
CA THR A 134 -22.73 2.60 7.74
C THR A 134 -24.23 2.44 7.43
N SER A 135 -24.88 3.46 6.86
CA SER A 135 -26.28 3.38 6.42
C SER A 135 -26.51 2.43 5.25
N ALA A 136 -25.44 2.00 4.55
CA ALA A 136 -25.51 1.00 3.50
C ALA A 136 -25.82 -0.43 4.03
N GLY A 137 -25.72 -0.65 5.34
CA GLY A 137 -26.00 -1.96 5.93
C GLY A 137 -25.10 -3.06 5.36
N ALA A 138 -25.70 -4.15 4.85
CA ALA A 138 -24.97 -5.27 4.25
C ALA A 138 -24.32 -4.93 2.89
N ASP A 139 -24.76 -3.86 2.23
CA ASP A 139 -24.23 -3.46 0.91
C ASP A 139 -22.95 -2.63 1.01
N VAL A 140 -22.43 -2.38 2.21
CA VAL A 140 -21.16 -1.65 2.38
C VAL A 140 -20.01 -2.42 1.74
N ASN A 141 -19.14 -1.70 1.04
CA ASN A 141 -17.94 -2.28 0.45
C ASN A 141 -17.14 -3.06 1.50
N PRO A 142 -16.79 -4.34 1.25
CA PRO A 142 -16.12 -5.19 2.25
C PRO A 142 -14.79 -4.61 2.77
N LEU A 143 -14.03 -3.87 1.94
CA LEU A 143 -12.82 -3.19 2.41
C LEU A 143 -13.16 -2.15 3.48
N TYR A 144 -14.19 -1.31 3.23
CA TYR A 144 -14.60 -0.29 4.17
C TYR A 144 -15.20 -0.88 5.47
N ALA A 145 -15.88 -2.02 5.38
CA ALA A 145 -16.36 -2.74 6.56
C ALA A 145 -15.20 -3.17 7.48
N GLU A 146 -14.14 -3.75 6.90
CA GLU A 146 -12.96 -4.17 7.66
C GLU A 146 -12.12 -2.98 8.17
N LEU A 147 -11.94 -1.92 7.38
CA LEU A 147 -11.25 -0.70 7.80
C LEU A 147 -11.97 -0.05 9.00
N ARG A 148 -13.30 -0.01 8.97
CA ARG A 148 -14.12 0.45 10.10
C ARG A 148 -13.91 -0.42 11.33
N LYS A 149 -13.90 -1.74 11.16
CA LYS A 149 -13.67 -2.68 12.26
C LYS A 149 -12.28 -2.50 12.87
N ALA A 150 -11.26 -2.33 12.04
CA ALA A 150 -9.88 -2.14 12.48
C ALA A 150 -9.66 -0.83 13.26
N THR A 151 -10.37 0.24 12.89
CA THR A 151 -10.15 1.59 13.46
C THR A 151 -11.22 2.04 14.44
N GLY A 152 -12.37 1.34 14.52
CA GLY A 152 -13.55 1.81 15.22
C GLY A 152 -14.22 3.05 14.61
N SER A 153 -13.76 3.52 13.44
CA SER A 153 -14.19 4.76 12.79
C SER A 153 -14.70 4.49 11.38
N ALA A 154 -15.86 5.06 11.03
CA ALA A 154 -16.45 4.97 9.70
C ALA A 154 -16.39 6.33 8.99
N PRO A 155 -16.42 6.34 7.64
CA PRO A 155 -16.60 7.57 6.90
C PRO A 155 -17.89 8.29 7.34
N ARG A 156 -17.77 9.57 7.69
CA ARG A 156 -18.92 10.44 8.02
C ARG A 156 -19.18 11.46 6.91
N TRP A 157 -18.27 11.57 5.97
CA TRP A 157 -18.39 12.46 4.81
C TRP A 157 -17.46 11.99 3.68
N ASN A 158 -17.57 12.59 2.49
CA ASN A 158 -16.66 12.39 1.39
C ASN A 158 -15.23 12.81 1.80
N PHE A 159 -14.22 12.22 1.18
CA PHE A 159 -12.79 12.43 1.44
C PHE A 159 -12.34 12.03 2.85
N HIS A 160 -13.03 11.10 3.50
CA HIS A 160 -12.49 10.38 4.65
C HIS A 160 -11.36 9.46 4.18
N LYS A 161 -10.28 9.36 4.96
CA LYS A 161 -9.11 8.56 4.59
C LYS A 161 -8.83 7.51 5.65
N TYR A 162 -8.40 6.34 5.19
CA TYR A 162 -7.70 5.37 6.02
C TYR A 162 -6.27 5.23 5.49
N VAL A 163 -5.33 5.03 6.39
CA VAL A 163 -3.94 4.74 6.04
C VAL A 163 -3.59 3.37 6.58
N ILE A 164 -3.24 2.45 5.70
CA ILE A 164 -2.78 1.11 6.03
C ILE A 164 -1.25 1.13 5.96
N ALA A 165 -0.57 0.72 7.03
CA ALA A 165 0.88 0.62 7.05
C ALA A 165 1.38 -0.56 6.19
N ARG A 166 2.70 -0.68 5.99
CA ARG A 166 3.32 -1.73 5.17
C ARG A 166 3.02 -3.15 5.67
N ASP A 167 2.80 -3.31 6.98
CA ASP A 167 2.42 -4.58 7.60
C ASP A 167 1.01 -5.08 7.17
N GLY A 168 0.20 -4.20 6.55
CA GLY A 168 -1.15 -4.50 6.12
C GLY A 168 -2.16 -4.70 7.26
N THR A 169 -1.78 -4.43 8.51
CA THR A 169 -2.60 -4.65 9.71
C THR A 169 -2.79 -3.39 10.54
N THR A 170 -1.78 -2.54 10.63
CA THR A 170 -1.87 -1.23 11.29
C THR A 170 -2.67 -0.28 10.41
N VAL A 171 -3.81 0.20 10.91
CA VAL A 171 -4.70 1.11 10.18
C VAL A 171 -5.02 2.33 11.01
N GLU A 172 -4.95 3.48 10.37
CA GLU A 172 -5.32 4.78 10.95
C GLU A 172 -6.45 5.42 10.16
N SER A 173 -7.26 6.23 10.83
CA SER A 173 -8.45 6.87 10.25
C SER A 173 -8.34 8.38 10.36
N TYR A 174 -8.63 9.08 9.28
CA TYR A 174 -8.57 10.54 9.17
C TYR A 174 -9.88 11.08 8.58
N SER A 175 -10.43 12.11 9.21
CA SER A 175 -11.66 12.73 8.73
C SER A 175 -11.46 13.48 7.41
N ALA A 176 -12.56 13.91 6.79
CA ALA A 176 -12.54 14.78 5.62
C ALA A 176 -11.78 16.10 5.84
N LEU A 177 -11.72 16.57 7.10
CA LEU A 177 -11.06 17.84 7.47
C LEU A 177 -9.53 17.75 7.42
N THR A 178 -8.95 16.55 7.53
CA THR A 178 -7.51 16.36 7.35
C THR A 178 -7.19 16.42 5.84
N ALA A 179 -6.62 17.52 5.41
CA ALA A 179 -6.22 17.69 4.02
C ALA A 179 -5.01 16.81 3.67
N PRO A 180 -4.88 16.35 2.41
CA PRO A 180 -3.74 15.52 2.01
C PRO A 180 -2.37 16.22 2.11
N ASP A 181 -2.35 17.54 2.14
CA ASP A 181 -1.19 18.42 2.29
C ASP A 181 -1.00 18.93 3.73
N ASP A 182 -1.80 18.47 4.69
CA ASP A 182 -1.61 18.74 6.11
C ASP A 182 -0.25 18.20 6.58
N ASN A 183 0.52 19.05 7.26
CA ASN A 183 1.88 18.72 7.68
C ASN A 183 1.92 17.48 8.58
N ALA A 184 1.00 17.37 9.55
CA ALA A 184 0.98 16.23 10.45
C ALA A 184 0.60 14.92 9.72
N PHE A 185 -0.27 15.02 8.70
CA PHE A 185 -0.62 13.89 7.85
C PHE A 185 0.58 13.44 7.00
N ILE A 186 1.29 14.39 6.37
CA ILE A 186 2.49 14.12 5.58
C ILE A 186 3.58 13.49 6.46
N GLU A 187 3.87 14.07 7.62
CA GLU A 187 4.86 13.52 8.55
C GLU A 187 4.53 12.09 8.98
N ARG A 188 3.24 11.81 9.18
CA ARG A 188 2.80 10.45 9.51
C ARG A 188 3.02 9.48 8.36
N ILE A 189 2.68 9.87 7.12
CA ILE A 189 2.97 9.09 5.91
C ILE A 189 4.47 8.82 5.80
N GLU A 190 5.32 9.84 5.98
CA GLU A 190 6.78 9.68 5.90
C GLU A 190 7.32 8.72 6.96
N LYS A 191 6.80 8.76 8.18
CA LYS A 191 7.14 7.80 9.25
C LYS A 191 6.77 6.37 8.85
N LEU A 192 5.57 6.16 8.30
CA LEU A 192 5.14 4.83 7.85
C LEU A 192 5.98 4.34 6.66
N LEU A 193 6.38 5.23 5.75
CA LEU A 193 7.24 4.90 4.61
C LEU A 193 8.68 4.55 5.03
N ALA A 194 9.15 5.03 6.18
CA ALA A 194 10.46 4.73 6.72
C ALA A 194 10.50 3.39 7.50
N MET A 195 9.35 2.84 7.84
CA MET A 195 9.26 1.52 8.48
C MET A 195 9.51 0.40 7.46
N PRO A 196 10.10 -0.72 7.90
CA PRO A 196 10.36 -1.88 7.05
C PRO A 196 9.08 -2.56 6.56
#